data_d790db4c7e2aa54219d14e5e8e0b07bd
#
_entry.id   d790db4c7e2aa54219d14e5e8e0b07bd
#
_cell.length_a   1.000
_cell.length_b   1.000
_cell.length_c   1.000
_cell.angle_alpha   90.00
_cell.angle_beta   90.00
_cell.angle_gamma   90.00
#
_symmetry.space_group_name_H-M   'P 1'
#
loop_
_entity.id
_entity.type
_entity.pdbx_description
1 polymer ?
#
loop_
_entity_poly.entity_id
_entity_poly.type
_entity_poly.pdbx_seq_one_letter_code
_entity_poly.pdbx_strand_id
1 'polypeptide(L)'
;YRSSRGLGDVYKRQNLNSIRDSYDDSILTPPDLINECYERIEKDSKDKIWISLRKRSEAIKIAELVSISSRKNKPLWGIPFSVKDNIDVEGLATTAACPKYSYFPEKSSPVVQALENAGAICLGKTNLDQFATGLNGTRSPYGVCTSVFNDEYISGGSSSGSALSVAKKQVCFSIGTDTGGSGRIPAAMNLSL
;
A
#
# COMPACT_ATOMS: atom_id res chain seq x y z
N TYR A 1 25.71 13.76 20.17
CA TYR A 1 25.18 14.47 19.01
C TYR A 1 23.98 13.69 18.44
N ARG A 2 22.78 13.96 18.93
CA ARG A 2 21.58 13.50 18.24
C ARG A 2 21.39 14.44 17.03
N SER A 3 21.92 14.07 15.87
CA SER A 3 21.61 14.74 14.64
C SER A 3 20.10 14.65 14.42
N SER A 4 19.45 15.80 14.30
CA SER A 4 18.10 15.88 13.80
C SER A 4 18.08 15.16 12.46
N ARG A 5 17.36 14.02 12.37
CA ARG A 5 17.11 13.36 11.10
C ARG A 5 16.31 14.36 10.26
N GLY A 6 16.98 15.04 9.34
CA GLY A 6 16.40 16.08 8.54
C GLY A 6 15.33 15.52 7.61
N LEU A 7 14.32 16.30 7.30
CA LEU A 7 13.26 16.00 6.31
C LEU A 7 13.82 15.42 4.98
N GLY A 8 15.07 15.73 4.63
CA GLY A 8 15.75 15.20 3.45
C GLY A 8 16.00 13.68 3.48
N ASP A 9 16.17 13.05 4.66
CA ASP A 9 16.40 11.62 4.78
C ASP A 9 15.10 10.81 4.64
N VAL A 10 13.96 11.39 5.00
CA VAL A 10 12.64 10.80 4.79
C VAL A 10 12.29 10.73 3.29
N TYR A 11 12.74 11.70 2.48
CA TYR A 11 12.53 11.70 1.03
C TYR A 11 13.38 10.66 0.29
N LYS A 12 14.56 10.33 0.79
CA LYS A 12 15.45 9.33 0.16
C LYS A 12 14.98 7.89 0.33
N ARG A 13 14.15 7.58 1.33
CA ARG A 13 13.73 6.22 1.70
C ARG A 13 12.55 5.64 0.92
N GLN A 14 12.30 6.08 -0.30
CA GLN A 14 11.18 5.58 -1.13
C GLN A 14 11.61 4.71 -2.29
N ASN A 15 12.85 4.81 -2.68
CA ASN A 15 13.44 3.89 -3.62
C ASN A 15 13.74 2.58 -2.90
N LEU A 16 13.34 1.44 -3.46
CA LEU A 16 13.60 0.10 -2.90
C LEU A 16 15.08 -0.11 -2.58
N ASN A 17 15.97 0.45 -3.40
CA ASN A 17 17.41 0.36 -3.15
C ASN A 17 17.80 1.11 -1.89
N SER A 18 17.32 2.35 -1.68
CA SER A 18 17.66 3.12 -0.47
C SER A 18 17.10 2.51 0.82
N ILE A 19 15.96 1.80 0.75
CA ILE A 19 15.44 1.02 1.89
C ILE A 19 16.37 -0.16 2.16
N ARG A 20 16.78 -0.89 1.13
CA ARG A 20 17.71 -2.02 1.26
C ARG A 20 19.06 -1.59 1.84
N ASP A 21 19.63 -0.49 1.34
CA ASP A 21 20.87 0.10 1.87
C ASP A 21 20.71 0.44 3.36
N SER A 22 19.55 1.04 3.74
CA SER A 22 19.27 1.35 5.15
C SER A 22 19.13 0.11 6.03
N TYR A 23 18.62 -1.00 5.49
CA TYR A 23 18.58 -2.29 6.18
C TYR A 23 19.97 -2.91 6.30
N ASP A 24 20.81 -2.81 5.25
CA ASP A 24 22.18 -3.34 5.23
C ASP A 24 23.08 -2.57 6.22
N ASP A 25 22.90 -1.26 6.31
CA ASP A 25 23.60 -0.38 7.26
C ASP A 25 23.04 -0.46 8.69
N SER A 26 22.01 -1.29 8.95
CA SER A 26 21.34 -1.40 10.25
C SER A 26 20.77 -0.07 10.77
N ILE A 27 20.47 0.88 9.88
CA ILE A 27 19.85 2.18 10.21
C ILE A 27 18.34 2.04 10.37
N LEU A 28 17.75 1.06 9.69
CA LEU A 28 16.31 0.79 9.63
C LEU A 28 16.07 -0.71 9.80
N THR A 29 14.94 -1.06 10.42
CA THR A 29 14.44 -2.45 10.45
C THR A 29 13.08 -2.53 9.77
N PRO A 30 12.63 -3.73 9.31
CA PRO A 30 11.27 -3.88 8.79
C PRO A 30 10.17 -3.39 9.74
N PRO A 31 10.18 -3.68 11.06
CA PRO A 31 9.22 -3.11 12.01
C PRO A 31 9.23 -1.58 12.06
N ASP A 32 10.42 -0.93 11.97
CA ASP A 32 10.52 0.54 11.95
C ASP A 32 9.84 1.11 10.70
N LEU A 33 10.10 0.52 9.53
CA LEU A 33 9.47 0.96 8.27
C LEU A 33 7.95 0.79 8.30
N ILE A 34 7.45 -0.33 8.84
CA ILE A 34 6.01 -0.54 9.01
C ILE A 34 5.42 0.53 9.94
N ASN A 35 6.07 0.85 11.06
CA ASN A 35 5.63 1.91 11.96
C ASN A 35 5.55 3.26 11.25
N GLU A 36 6.57 3.64 10.48
CA GLU A 36 6.57 4.87 9.67
C GLU A 36 5.42 4.90 8.65
N CYS A 37 5.08 3.75 8.03
CA CYS A 37 3.94 3.65 7.13
C CYS A 37 2.62 3.95 7.86
N TYR A 38 2.40 3.36 9.03
CA TYR A 38 1.17 3.60 9.81
C TYR A 38 1.08 5.05 10.30
N GLU A 39 2.16 5.69 10.69
CA GLU A 39 2.17 7.12 11.05
C GLU A 39 1.70 8.01 9.87
N ARG A 40 2.12 7.69 8.65
CA ARG A 40 1.66 8.40 7.44
C ARG A 40 0.19 8.11 7.14
N ILE A 41 -0.26 6.85 7.28
CA ILE A 41 -1.66 6.45 7.08
C ILE A 41 -2.57 7.18 8.08
N GLU A 42 -2.19 7.24 9.35
CA GLU A 42 -2.94 7.93 10.40
C GLU A 42 -3.05 9.43 10.14
N LYS A 43 -1.97 10.06 9.68
CA LYS A 43 -1.93 11.48 9.30
C LYS A 43 -2.88 11.79 8.14
N ASP A 44 -2.97 10.89 7.16
CA ASP A 44 -3.77 11.06 5.94
C ASP A 44 -5.13 10.33 6.03
N SER A 45 -5.66 10.09 7.23
CA SER A 45 -6.88 9.28 7.46
C SER A 45 -8.15 9.83 6.78
N LYS A 46 -8.16 11.10 6.37
CA LYS A 46 -9.26 11.75 5.66
C LYS A 46 -9.41 11.30 4.20
N ASP A 47 -8.36 10.78 3.59
CA ASP A 47 -8.24 10.63 2.12
C ASP A 47 -8.93 9.39 1.54
N LYS A 48 -9.60 8.61 2.37
CA LYS A 48 -10.38 7.42 1.95
C LYS A 48 -9.59 6.42 1.09
N ILE A 49 -8.28 6.35 1.29
CA ILE A 49 -7.36 5.49 0.52
C ILE A 49 -7.60 4.00 0.83
N TRP A 50 -7.89 3.69 2.08
CA TRP A 50 -8.01 2.33 2.58
C TRP A 50 -9.46 1.91 2.82
N ILE A 51 -9.84 0.72 2.35
CA ILE A 51 -11.09 0.05 2.73
C ILE A 51 -10.87 -0.77 4.00
N SER A 52 -9.77 -1.50 4.05
CA SER A 52 -9.37 -2.20 5.27
C SER A 52 -7.85 -2.21 5.44
N LEU A 53 -7.41 -2.11 6.67
CA LEU A 53 -6.01 -2.20 7.07
C LEU A 53 -5.84 -3.37 8.04
N ARG A 54 -4.71 -4.06 7.99
CA ARG A 54 -4.28 -4.91 9.11
C ARG A 54 -4.13 -4.04 10.35
N LYS A 55 -4.38 -4.58 11.52
CA LYS A 55 -4.03 -3.86 12.75
C LYS A 55 -2.52 -3.60 12.78
N ARG A 56 -2.11 -2.40 13.19
CA ARG A 56 -0.69 -2.01 13.28
C ARG A 56 0.14 -3.07 14.03
N SER A 57 -0.39 -3.58 15.15
CA SER A 57 0.27 -4.63 15.94
C SER A 57 0.45 -5.95 15.19
N GLU A 58 -0.47 -6.32 14.31
CA GLU A 58 -0.37 -7.53 13.47
C GLU A 58 0.68 -7.34 12.37
N ALA A 59 0.67 -6.17 11.70
CA ALA A 59 1.64 -5.85 10.67
C ALA A 59 3.08 -5.80 11.24
N ILE A 60 3.25 -5.27 12.44
CA ILE A 60 4.54 -5.27 13.16
C ILE A 60 4.99 -6.70 13.47
N LYS A 61 4.12 -7.56 13.99
CA LYS A 61 4.46 -8.97 14.23
C LYS A 61 4.92 -9.69 12.95
N ILE A 62 4.25 -9.44 11.81
CA ILE A 62 4.68 -9.98 10.52
C ILE A 62 6.08 -9.44 10.18
N ALA A 63 6.33 -8.15 10.38
CA ALA A 63 7.63 -7.53 10.11
C ALA A 63 8.75 -8.11 11.01
N GLU A 64 8.46 -8.39 12.27
CA GLU A 64 9.38 -9.07 13.20
C GLU A 64 9.72 -10.48 12.70
N LEU A 65 8.72 -11.27 12.28
CA LEU A 65 8.94 -12.60 11.71
C LEU A 65 9.75 -12.54 10.41
N VAL A 66 9.50 -11.55 9.57
CA VAL A 66 10.31 -11.31 8.36
C VAL A 66 11.73 -10.95 8.76
N SER A 67 11.95 -10.11 9.77
CA SER A 67 13.25 -9.63 10.21
C SER A 67 14.18 -10.76 10.64
N ILE A 68 13.66 -11.77 11.32
CA ILE A 68 14.44 -12.95 11.76
C ILE A 68 14.59 -14.00 10.66
N SER A 69 13.87 -13.86 9.54
CA SER A 69 13.97 -14.79 8.41
C SER A 69 15.18 -14.49 7.53
N SER A 70 15.69 -15.53 6.86
CA SER A 70 16.78 -15.32 5.89
C SER A 70 16.33 -14.39 4.76
N ARG A 71 17.16 -13.39 4.43
CA ARG A 71 16.99 -12.50 3.26
C ARG A 71 17.32 -13.18 1.93
N LYS A 72 18.00 -14.34 1.99
CA LYS A 72 18.38 -15.10 0.79
C LYS A 72 17.15 -15.48 -0.01
N ASN A 73 17.15 -15.16 -1.30
CA ASN A 73 16.05 -15.40 -2.24
C ASN A 73 14.75 -14.61 -1.91
N LYS A 74 14.82 -13.55 -1.10
CA LYS A 74 13.68 -12.67 -0.79
C LYS A 74 13.95 -11.24 -1.29
N PRO A 75 13.73 -10.96 -2.59
CA PRO A 75 14.04 -9.65 -3.19
C PRO A 75 13.21 -8.50 -2.62
N LEU A 76 12.07 -8.78 -1.99
CA LEU A 76 11.18 -7.79 -1.36
C LEU A 76 11.16 -7.90 0.18
N TRP A 77 12.22 -8.44 0.78
CA TRP A 77 12.32 -8.64 2.21
C TRP A 77 12.04 -7.35 3.00
N GLY A 78 10.97 -7.37 3.81
CA GLY A 78 10.57 -6.25 4.67
C GLY A 78 9.95 -5.06 3.94
N ILE A 79 9.60 -5.18 2.65
CA ILE A 79 9.02 -4.08 1.86
C ILE A 79 7.50 -4.04 2.01
N PRO A 80 6.89 -2.92 2.50
CA PRO A 80 5.45 -2.78 2.63
C PRO A 80 4.77 -2.54 1.29
N PHE A 81 3.61 -3.16 1.10
CA PHE A 81 2.75 -2.94 -0.07
C PHE A 81 1.27 -2.94 0.27
N SER A 82 0.47 -2.44 -0.65
CA SER A 82 -0.99 -2.44 -0.60
C SER A 82 -1.60 -3.19 -1.77
N VAL A 83 -2.87 -3.57 -1.62
CA VAL A 83 -3.58 -4.38 -2.62
C VAL A 83 -4.95 -3.76 -2.88
N LYS A 84 -5.32 -3.55 -4.14
CA LYS A 84 -6.65 -3.12 -4.54
C LYS A 84 -7.71 -4.09 -4.03
N ASP A 85 -8.83 -3.58 -3.51
CA ASP A 85 -9.80 -4.40 -2.79
C ASP A 85 -10.65 -5.34 -3.65
N ASN A 86 -10.34 -5.50 -4.92
CA ASN A 86 -10.87 -6.55 -5.78
C ASN A 86 -9.89 -7.73 -5.96
N ILE A 87 -8.79 -7.76 -5.22
CA ILE A 87 -7.77 -8.83 -5.24
C ILE A 87 -7.75 -9.49 -3.86
N ASP A 88 -7.79 -10.81 -3.81
CA ASP A 88 -7.85 -11.57 -2.56
C ASP A 88 -6.54 -11.54 -1.77
N VAL A 89 -6.69 -11.27 -0.48
CA VAL A 89 -5.62 -11.32 0.53
C VAL A 89 -6.14 -12.09 1.74
N GLU A 90 -5.48 -13.17 2.10
CA GLU A 90 -5.84 -14.00 3.26
C GLU A 90 -5.87 -13.16 4.56
N GLY A 91 -6.93 -13.35 5.34
CA GLY A 91 -7.15 -12.63 6.59
C GLY A 91 -7.69 -11.20 6.43
N LEU A 92 -7.93 -10.72 5.19
CA LEU A 92 -8.58 -9.45 4.91
C LEU A 92 -9.80 -9.67 4.00
N ALA A 93 -10.90 -8.98 4.30
CA ALA A 93 -12.10 -9.06 3.48
C ALA A 93 -11.84 -8.52 2.07
N THR A 94 -12.47 -9.13 1.07
CA THR A 94 -12.57 -8.62 -0.30
C THR A 94 -13.98 -8.10 -0.51
N THR A 95 -14.13 -6.81 -0.88
CA THR A 95 -15.43 -6.19 -1.07
C THR A 95 -15.63 -5.65 -2.48
N ALA A 96 -14.57 -5.47 -3.26
CA ALA A 96 -14.60 -4.77 -4.56
C ALA A 96 -15.32 -3.40 -4.48
N ALA A 97 -15.15 -2.68 -3.37
CA ALA A 97 -15.87 -1.47 -2.99
C ALA A 97 -17.41 -1.66 -2.95
N CYS A 98 -17.89 -2.86 -2.67
CA CYS A 98 -19.31 -3.17 -2.45
C CYS A 98 -19.49 -3.89 -1.12
N PRO A 99 -19.95 -3.21 -0.03
CA PRO A 99 -20.09 -3.84 1.28
C PRO A 99 -20.96 -5.10 1.29
N LYS A 100 -21.98 -5.17 0.41
CA LYS A 100 -22.86 -6.34 0.29
C LYS A 100 -22.21 -7.55 -0.39
N TYR A 101 -21.09 -7.33 -1.09
CA TYR A 101 -20.32 -8.38 -1.77
C TYR A 101 -19.24 -8.97 -0.87
N SER A 102 -19.03 -8.43 0.32
CA SER A 102 -17.92 -8.76 1.21
C SER A 102 -17.84 -10.25 1.53
N TYR A 103 -16.63 -10.81 1.39
CA TYR A 103 -16.28 -12.17 1.82
C TYR A 103 -14.83 -12.22 2.31
N PHE A 104 -14.50 -13.23 3.08
CA PHE A 104 -13.13 -13.54 3.48
C PHE A 104 -12.58 -14.65 2.59
N PRO A 105 -11.52 -14.39 1.79
CA PRO A 105 -10.92 -15.42 0.96
C PRO A 105 -10.18 -16.45 1.82
N GLU A 106 -10.26 -17.73 1.43
CA GLU A 106 -9.55 -18.83 2.11
C GLU A 106 -8.03 -18.76 1.93
N LYS A 107 -7.58 -18.12 0.86
CA LYS A 107 -6.15 -17.90 0.53
C LYS A 107 -5.96 -16.62 -0.28
N SER A 108 -4.77 -16.04 -0.18
CA SER A 108 -4.38 -14.92 -1.04
C SER A 108 -4.33 -15.32 -2.52
N SER A 109 -4.57 -14.36 -3.40
CA SER A 109 -4.37 -14.54 -4.85
C SER A 109 -2.91 -14.91 -5.17
N PRO A 110 -2.64 -15.60 -6.28
CA PRO A 110 -1.28 -16.04 -6.62
C PRO A 110 -0.25 -14.90 -6.66
N VAL A 111 -0.64 -13.71 -7.13
CA VAL A 111 0.26 -12.55 -7.16
C VAL A 111 0.63 -12.07 -5.76
N VAL A 112 -0.34 -12.04 -4.83
CA VAL A 112 -0.08 -11.65 -3.44
C VAL A 112 0.80 -12.69 -2.75
N GLN A 113 0.52 -13.98 -2.92
CA GLN A 113 1.35 -15.06 -2.39
C GLN A 113 2.80 -14.96 -2.90
N ALA A 114 3.00 -14.67 -4.19
CA ALA A 114 4.33 -14.52 -4.77
C ALA A 114 5.10 -13.34 -4.13
N LEU A 115 4.42 -12.21 -3.87
CA LEU A 115 5.00 -11.04 -3.21
C LEU A 115 5.35 -11.33 -1.74
N GLU A 116 4.44 -11.98 -1.01
CA GLU A 116 4.67 -12.38 0.40
C GLU A 116 5.81 -13.41 0.50
N ASN A 117 5.88 -14.37 -0.42
CA ASN A 117 6.99 -15.32 -0.51
C ASN A 117 8.33 -14.62 -0.84
N ALA A 118 8.29 -13.54 -1.62
CA ALA A 118 9.44 -12.66 -1.87
C ALA A 118 9.82 -11.79 -0.66
N GLY A 119 9.08 -11.88 0.44
CA GLY A 119 9.34 -11.18 1.71
C GLY A 119 8.62 -9.84 1.87
N ALA A 120 7.73 -9.46 0.95
CA ALA A 120 6.93 -8.24 1.07
C ALA A 120 5.84 -8.38 2.15
N ILE A 121 5.41 -7.25 2.71
CA ILE A 121 4.44 -7.17 3.81
C ILE A 121 3.19 -6.43 3.34
N CYS A 122 2.07 -7.14 3.19
CA CYS A 122 0.79 -6.53 2.84
C CYS A 122 0.20 -5.79 4.04
N LEU A 123 -0.01 -4.47 3.90
CA LEU A 123 -0.61 -3.66 4.96
C LEU A 123 -2.14 -3.62 4.91
N GLY A 124 -2.76 -3.80 3.74
CA GLY A 124 -4.21 -3.74 3.64
C GLY A 124 -4.74 -3.61 2.22
N LYS A 125 -6.06 -3.35 2.17
CA LYS A 125 -6.85 -3.27 0.95
C LYS A 125 -7.24 -1.83 0.63
N THR A 126 -6.95 -1.40 -0.59
CA THR A 126 -7.14 -0.02 -1.04
C THR A 126 -8.46 0.19 -1.76
N ASN A 127 -8.96 1.41 -1.66
CA ASN A 127 -10.20 1.87 -2.29
C ASN A 127 -10.13 1.85 -3.82
N LEU A 128 -11.30 1.71 -4.46
CA LEU A 128 -11.45 1.62 -5.91
C LEU A 128 -12.84 2.10 -6.33
N ASP A 129 -13.02 2.42 -7.61
CA ASP A 129 -14.36 2.48 -8.18
C ASP A 129 -15.04 1.10 -8.07
N GLN A 130 -16.28 1.06 -7.58
CA GLN A 130 -16.99 -0.17 -7.29
C GLN A 130 -16.95 -1.15 -8.47
N PHE A 131 -16.58 -2.41 -8.20
CA PHE A 131 -16.37 -3.49 -9.19
C PHE A 131 -15.41 -3.10 -10.32
N ALA A 132 -14.49 -2.16 -10.06
CA ALA A 132 -13.55 -1.63 -11.06
C ALA A 132 -14.24 -0.98 -12.30
N THR A 133 -15.50 -0.52 -12.16
CA THR A 133 -16.32 0.04 -13.23
C THR A 133 -16.22 1.56 -13.30
N GLY A 134 -15.05 2.10 -13.55
CA GLY A 134 -14.83 3.53 -13.68
C GLY A 134 -13.37 3.88 -13.86
N LEU A 135 -13.11 5.14 -14.24
CA LEU A 135 -11.77 5.68 -14.42
C LEU A 135 -11.55 6.96 -13.62
N ASN A 136 -12.54 7.38 -12.83
CA ASN A 136 -12.52 8.65 -12.12
C ASN A 136 -12.10 8.53 -10.64
N GLY A 137 -12.29 7.36 -10.01
CA GLY A 137 -12.05 7.17 -8.58
C GLY A 137 -13.17 7.71 -7.69
N THR A 138 -14.36 7.95 -8.24
CA THR A 138 -15.50 8.60 -7.55
C THR A 138 -16.66 7.66 -7.22
N ARG A 139 -16.58 6.39 -7.60
CA ARG A 139 -17.67 5.41 -7.47
C ARG A 139 -17.49 4.44 -6.31
N SER A 140 -17.10 4.94 -5.15
CA SER A 140 -16.93 4.11 -3.96
C SER A 140 -17.87 4.53 -2.84
N PRO A 141 -18.61 3.60 -2.20
CA PRO A 141 -19.41 3.89 -1.02
C PRO A 141 -18.56 4.12 0.24
N TYR A 142 -17.26 3.79 0.19
CA TYR A 142 -16.30 4.07 1.27
C TYR A 142 -15.79 5.51 1.26
N GLY A 143 -16.16 6.28 0.25
CA GLY A 143 -15.75 7.66 0.03
C GLY A 143 -14.89 7.84 -1.21
N VAL A 144 -14.69 9.08 -1.61
CA VAL A 144 -13.96 9.48 -2.80
C VAL A 144 -12.50 9.80 -2.42
N CYS A 145 -11.58 9.26 -3.20
CA CYS A 145 -10.18 9.68 -3.16
C CYS A 145 -9.99 10.94 -4.00
N THR A 146 -9.19 11.88 -3.51
CA THR A 146 -8.83 13.10 -4.26
C THR A 146 -7.37 13.05 -4.72
N SER A 147 -7.00 13.88 -5.70
CA SER A 147 -5.64 13.96 -6.21
C SER A 147 -4.66 14.44 -5.12
N VAL A 148 -3.43 13.93 -5.14
CA VAL A 148 -2.35 14.39 -4.23
C VAL A 148 -1.94 15.84 -4.46
N PHE A 149 -2.31 16.43 -5.59
CA PHE A 149 -1.93 17.80 -5.97
C PHE A 149 -2.98 18.84 -5.57
N ASN A 150 -4.27 18.46 -5.56
CA ASN A 150 -5.36 19.36 -5.18
C ASN A 150 -6.60 18.52 -4.83
N ASP A 151 -7.16 18.74 -3.66
CA ASP A 151 -8.33 18.03 -3.14
C ASP A 151 -9.62 18.29 -3.94
N GLU A 152 -9.64 19.33 -4.79
CA GLU A 152 -10.75 19.61 -5.70
C GLU A 152 -10.76 18.72 -6.95
N TYR A 153 -9.66 18.00 -7.23
CA TYR A 153 -9.54 17.14 -8.40
C TYR A 153 -9.69 15.67 -8.05
N ILE A 154 -10.23 14.91 -9.02
CA ILE A 154 -10.34 13.45 -8.91
C ILE A 154 -8.96 12.81 -8.90
N SER A 155 -8.84 11.68 -8.22
CA SER A 155 -7.61 10.88 -8.20
C SER A 155 -7.39 10.05 -9.47
N GLY A 156 -8.42 9.92 -10.31
CA GLY A 156 -8.45 8.86 -11.31
C GLY A 156 -8.76 7.50 -10.68
N GLY A 157 -9.12 6.54 -11.52
CA GLY A 157 -9.56 5.20 -11.12
C GLY A 157 -9.38 4.16 -12.23
N SER A 158 -9.83 2.98 -11.95
CA SER A 158 -10.51 2.50 -10.75
C SER A 158 -9.57 2.17 -9.58
N SER A 159 -8.24 2.09 -9.74
CA SER A 159 -7.27 1.79 -8.68
C SER A 159 -6.86 3.06 -7.92
N SER A 160 -7.83 3.90 -7.51
CA SER A 160 -7.61 5.19 -6.87
C SER A 160 -6.77 5.10 -5.60
N GLY A 161 -7.20 4.30 -4.63
CA GLY A 161 -6.48 4.12 -3.38
C GLY A 161 -5.11 3.47 -3.56
N SER A 162 -4.94 2.59 -4.55
CA SER A 162 -3.64 1.98 -4.87
C SER A 162 -2.63 3.04 -5.28
N ALA A 163 -2.97 3.91 -6.23
CA ALA A 163 -2.08 4.99 -6.67
C ALA A 163 -1.76 5.96 -5.52
N LEU A 164 -2.78 6.36 -4.76
CA LEU A 164 -2.61 7.31 -3.66
C LEU A 164 -1.78 6.76 -2.51
N SER A 165 -1.92 5.47 -2.16
CA SER A 165 -1.12 4.85 -1.10
C SER A 165 0.38 4.91 -1.40
N VAL A 166 0.77 4.86 -2.67
CA VAL A 166 2.15 5.02 -3.14
C VAL A 166 2.52 6.50 -3.20
N ALA A 167 1.72 7.34 -3.86
CA ALA A 167 1.98 8.78 -4.01
C ALA A 167 2.13 9.49 -2.66
N LYS A 168 1.33 9.10 -1.65
CA LYS A 168 1.42 9.61 -0.27
C LYS A 168 2.43 8.86 0.61
N LYS A 169 3.19 7.96 0.01
CA LYS A 169 4.31 7.27 0.69
C LYS A 169 3.88 6.40 1.88
N GLN A 170 2.65 5.94 1.86
CA GLN A 170 2.11 5.04 2.87
C GLN A 170 2.60 3.60 2.69
N VAL A 171 2.97 3.24 1.44
CA VAL A 171 3.61 1.98 1.06
C VAL A 171 4.64 2.21 -0.04
N CYS A 172 5.50 1.22 -0.29
CA CYS A 172 6.52 1.32 -1.35
C CYS A 172 5.96 1.04 -2.73
N PHE A 173 4.99 0.15 -2.85
CA PHE A 173 4.28 -0.16 -4.10
C PHE A 173 2.87 -0.68 -3.80
N SER A 174 2.05 -0.76 -4.83
CA SER A 174 0.67 -1.25 -4.72
C SER A 174 0.30 -2.14 -5.90
N ILE A 175 -0.56 -3.13 -5.64
CA ILE A 175 -1.15 -3.96 -6.69
C ILE A 175 -2.54 -3.43 -7.02
N GLY A 176 -2.69 -2.98 -8.26
CA GLY A 176 -3.96 -2.60 -8.86
C GLY A 176 -4.40 -3.57 -9.95
N THR A 177 -5.51 -3.26 -10.60
CA THR A 177 -5.98 -3.93 -11.82
C THR A 177 -6.13 -2.91 -12.94
N ASP A 178 -5.80 -3.30 -14.17
CA ASP A 178 -5.91 -2.42 -15.34
C ASP A 178 -6.44 -3.19 -16.55
N THR A 179 -7.72 -3.02 -16.85
CA THR A 179 -8.34 -3.58 -18.06
C THR A 179 -8.39 -2.52 -19.17
N GLY A 180 -8.86 -1.30 -18.84
CA GLY A 180 -9.03 -0.19 -19.78
C GLY A 180 -8.35 1.12 -19.34
N GLY A 181 -7.30 1.04 -18.48
CA GLY A 181 -6.62 2.21 -17.93
C GLY A 181 -6.71 2.33 -16.41
N SER A 182 -7.39 1.39 -15.73
CA SER A 182 -7.69 1.45 -14.30
C SER A 182 -6.47 1.43 -13.35
N GLY A 183 -5.30 1.10 -13.83
CA GLY A 183 -4.02 1.23 -13.10
C GLY A 183 -3.25 2.46 -13.55
N ARG A 184 -3.06 2.58 -14.87
CA ARG A 184 -2.28 3.64 -15.53
C ARG A 184 -2.84 5.04 -15.27
N ILE A 185 -4.16 5.23 -15.37
CA ILE A 185 -4.79 6.54 -15.20
C ILE A 185 -4.56 7.10 -13.79
N PRO A 186 -4.94 6.41 -12.69
CA PRO A 186 -4.70 6.96 -11.37
C PRO A 186 -3.20 7.07 -11.04
N ALA A 187 -2.35 6.18 -11.55
CA ALA A 187 -0.90 6.29 -11.39
C ALA A 187 -0.36 7.56 -12.04
N ALA A 188 -0.72 7.83 -13.30
CA ALA A 188 -0.30 9.03 -14.03
C ALA A 188 -0.81 10.32 -13.38
N MET A 189 -2.08 10.34 -12.93
CA MET A 189 -2.69 11.52 -12.31
C MET A 189 -2.10 11.87 -10.94
N ASN A 190 -1.42 10.94 -10.28
CA ASN A 190 -0.81 11.14 -8.97
C ASN A 190 0.71 10.94 -8.95
N LEU A 191 1.35 10.81 -10.13
CA LEU A 191 2.80 10.56 -10.29
C LEU A 191 3.32 9.38 -9.43
N SER A 192 2.53 8.32 -9.31
CA SER A 192 2.88 7.08 -8.61
C SER A 192 3.37 6.02 -9.61
N LEU A 193 4.45 6.30 -10.32
CA LEU A 193 5.07 5.43 -11.32
C LEU A 193 6.17 4.57 -10.70
#